data_995b6b13f49baf572bfcd7c82f1b2af7
#
_entry.id   995b6b13f49baf572bfcd7c82f1b2af7
#
_cell.length_a   1.000
_cell.length_b   1.000
_cell.length_c   1.000
_cell.angle_alpha   90.00
_cell.angle_beta   90.00
_cell.angle_gamma   90.00
#
_symmetry.space_group_name_H-M   'P 1'
#
loop_
_entity.id
_entity.type
_entity.pdbx_description
1 polymer ?
#
loop_
_entity_poly.entity_id
_entity_poly.type
_entity_poly.pdbx_seq_one_letter_code
_entity_poly.pdbx_strand_id
1 'polypeptide(L)'
;MQAVLQIFPGAQRALFRKYHIGGCSSCGFQPEETLAGVCERNGDLPVADVLEQIRQSHEEDVRILIEPSDLAKRRNNGVDVRVVDIRSREEFEAVHIDGSQLLTQDLMQ
;
A
#
# COMPACT_ATOMS: atom_id res chain seq x y z
N MET A 1 16.76 -0.77 -4.35
CA MET A 1 15.39 -0.65 -3.81
C MET A 1 14.41 -0.05 -4.79
N GLN A 2 14.85 0.79 -5.71
CA GLN A 2 13.92 1.40 -6.68
C GLN A 2 13.14 0.35 -7.49
N ALA A 3 13.85 -0.67 -8.00
CA ALA A 3 13.21 -1.75 -8.76
C ALA A 3 12.25 -2.58 -7.89
N VAL A 4 12.61 -2.83 -6.64
CA VAL A 4 11.76 -3.56 -5.69
C VAL A 4 10.45 -2.81 -5.47
N LEU A 5 10.51 -1.50 -5.28
CA LEU A 5 9.32 -0.67 -5.06
C LEU A 5 8.46 -0.56 -6.31
N GLN A 6 9.05 -0.67 -7.50
CA GLN A 6 8.28 -0.68 -8.75
C GLN A 6 7.48 -1.97 -8.90
N ILE A 7 8.07 -3.11 -8.53
CA ILE A 7 7.41 -4.42 -8.63
C ILE A 7 6.46 -4.64 -7.45
N PHE A 8 6.89 -4.22 -6.25
CA PHE A 8 6.14 -4.40 -5.00
C PHE A 8 5.95 -3.04 -4.31
N PRO A 9 4.93 -2.27 -4.69
CA PRO A 9 4.75 -0.91 -4.14
C PRO A 9 4.59 -0.87 -2.61
N GLY A 10 4.11 -1.94 -2.00
CA GLY A 10 3.96 -2.04 -0.54
C GLY A 10 5.18 -2.59 0.19
N ALA A 11 6.32 -2.76 -0.50
CA ALA A 11 7.51 -3.37 0.10
C ALA A 11 8.02 -2.61 1.32
N GLN A 12 8.02 -1.28 1.28
CA GLN A 12 8.49 -0.46 2.41
C GLN A 12 7.66 -0.73 3.67
N ARG A 13 6.35 -0.81 3.52
CA ARG A 13 5.45 -1.13 4.64
C ARG A 13 5.69 -2.54 5.16
N ALA A 14 5.91 -3.51 4.28
CA ALA A 14 6.21 -4.89 4.66
C ALA A 14 7.51 -4.98 5.46
N LEU A 15 8.56 -4.27 5.01
CA LEU A 15 9.84 -4.23 5.70
C LEU A 15 9.72 -3.59 7.09
N PHE A 16 8.98 -2.52 7.20
CA PHE A 16 8.75 -1.87 8.49
C PHE A 16 7.96 -2.78 9.44
N ARG A 17 6.89 -3.40 8.95
CA ARG A 17 5.99 -4.21 9.78
C ARG A 17 6.70 -5.43 10.36
N LYS A 18 7.51 -6.12 9.57
CA LYS A 18 8.18 -7.36 9.98
C LYS A 18 9.54 -7.12 10.63
N TYR A 19 10.34 -6.22 10.06
CA TYR A 19 11.74 -6.04 10.43
C TYR A 19 12.04 -4.67 11.05
N HIS A 20 11.05 -3.79 11.13
CA HIS A 20 11.17 -2.41 11.61
C HIS A 20 12.17 -1.57 10.81
N ILE A 21 12.33 -1.89 9.53
CA ILE A 21 13.18 -1.14 8.60
C ILE A 21 12.36 0.02 8.02
N GLY A 22 12.85 1.24 8.18
CA GLY A 22 12.25 2.41 7.55
C GLY A 22 11.17 3.11 8.37
N GLY A 23 11.23 3.02 9.69
CA GLY A 23 10.26 3.68 10.58
C GLY A 23 10.29 5.21 10.52
N CYS A 24 11.34 5.80 9.94
CA CYS A 24 11.41 7.22 9.66
C CYS A 24 12.08 7.40 8.29
N SER A 25 11.90 8.57 7.68
CA SER A 25 12.42 8.85 6.34
C SER A 25 13.94 8.74 6.25
N SER A 26 14.64 8.94 7.37
CA SER A 26 16.10 8.85 7.44
C SER A 26 16.63 7.49 7.84
N CYS A 27 15.76 6.58 8.31
CA CYS A 27 16.15 5.28 8.87
C CYS A 27 15.92 4.12 7.90
N GLY A 28 15.31 4.39 6.75
CA GLY A 28 14.96 3.36 5.78
C GLY A 28 16.10 2.99 4.86
N PHE A 29 15.91 3.25 3.60
CA PHE A 29 16.88 2.94 2.55
C PHE A 29 16.81 4.00 1.46
N GLN A 30 17.86 4.10 0.68
CA GLN A 30 17.91 4.97 -0.48
C GLN A 30 17.52 4.20 -1.74
N PRO A 31 16.97 4.85 -2.77
CA PRO A 31 16.60 4.18 -4.03
C PRO A 31 17.75 3.43 -4.69
N GLU A 32 18.98 3.92 -4.51
CA GLU A 32 20.18 3.34 -5.09
C GLU A 32 20.66 2.09 -4.36
N GLU A 33 20.20 1.85 -3.14
CA GLU A 33 20.58 0.65 -2.39
C GLU A 33 19.94 -0.60 -2.99
N THR A 34 20.61 -1.74 -2.82
CA THR A 34 20.04 -3.03 -3.17
C THR A 34 19.35 -3.64 -1.97
N LEU A 35 18.40 -4.56 -2.21
CA LEU A 35 17.76 -5.30 -1.13
C LEU A 35 18.78 -6.08 -0.31
N ALA A 36 19.78 -6.68 -0.97
CA ALA A 36 20.87 -7.39 -0.29
C ALA A 36 21.64 -6.46 0.65
N GLY A 37 21.96 -5.25 0.20
CA GLY A 37 22.65 -4.26 1.03
C GLY A 37 21.83 -3.82 2.23
N VAL A 38 20.54 -3.60 2.05
CA VAL A 38 19.62 -3.25 3.14
C VAL A 38 19.56 -4.39 4.16
N CYS A 39 19.46 -5.63 3.72
CA CYS A 39 19.45 -6.80 4.61
C CYS A 39 20.75 -6.91 5.40
N GLU A 40 21.90 -6.72 4.73
CA GLU A 40 23.21 -6.83 5.37
C GLU A 40 23.36 -5.82 6.51
N ARG A 41 23.04 -4.56 6.29
CA ARG A 41 23.21 -3.53 7.33
C ARG A 41 22.16 -3.57 8.42
N ASN A 42 21.13 -4.38 8.27
CA ASN A 42 20.07 -4.54 9.28
C ASN A 42 20.15 -5.89 10.00
N GLY A 43 21.35 -6.40 10.19
CA GLY A 43 21.60 -7.61 10.97
C GLY A 43 21.75 -8.87 10.12
N ASP A 44 22.25 -8.75 8.90
CA ASP A 44 22.46 -9.87 7.98
C ASP A 44 21.19 -10.72 7.79
N LEU A 45 20.08 -10.04 7.50
CA LEU A 45 18.82 -10.74 7.26
C LEU A 45 18.92 -11.61 6.00
N PRO A 46 18.35 -12.83 6.00
CA PRO A 46 18.33 -13.67 4.81
C PRO A 46 17.51 -13.00 3.70
N VAL A 47 18.14 -12.69 2.58
CA VAL A 47 17.47 -12.00 1.45
C VAL A 47 16.26 -12.80 0.94
N ALA A 48 16.38 -14.13 0.87
CA ALA A 48 15.29 -14.99 0.43
C ALA A 48 14.05 -14.87 1.32
N ASP A 49 14.25 -14.82 2.65
CA ASP A 49 13.16 -14.70 3.61
C ASP A 49 12.52 -13.31 3.53
N VAL A 50 13.35 -12.27 3.41
CA VAL A 50 12.86 -10.89 3.28
C VAL A 50 12.06 -10.73 2.00
N LEU A 51 12.55 -11.26 0.88
CA LEU A 51 11.85 -11.21 -0.41
C LEU A 51 10.52 -11.97 -0.34
N GLU A 52 10.49 -13.12 0.31
CA GLU A 52 9.26 -13.89 0.50
C GLU A 52 8.23 -13.12 1.33
N GLN A 53 8.67 -12.42 2.36
CA GLN A 53 7.80 -11.58 3.17
C GLN A 53 7.21 -10.43 2.35
N ILE A 54 8.01 -9.81 1.51
CA ILE A 54 7.55 -8.76 0.60
C ILE A 54 6.52 -9.33 -0.38
N ARG A 55 6.78 -10.50 -0.93
CA ARG A 55 5.88 -11.17 -1.88
C ARG A 55 4.53 -11.52 -1.24
N GLN A 56 4.55 -12.06 -0.03
CA GLN A 56 3.33 -12.38 0.71
C GLN A 56 2.51 -11.13 1.00
N SER A 57 3.17 -10.05 1.42
CA SER A 57 2.50 -8.78 1.67
C SER A 57 1.87 -8.24 0.39
N HIS A 58 2.56 -8.37 -0.74
CA HIS A 58 2.03 -7.94 -2.04
C HIS A 58 0.78 -8.75 -2.44
N GLU A 59 0.79 -10.06 -2.21
CA GLU A 59 -0.40 -10.89 -2.48
C GLU A 59 -1.60 -10.46 -1.66
N GLU A 60 -1.40 -10.12 -0.40
CA GLU A 60 -2.46 -9.59 0.45
C GLU A 60 -2.97 -8.24 -0.06
N ASP A 61 -2.05 -7.35 -0.46
CA ASP A 61 -2.41 -6.04 -1.01
C ASP A 61 -3.25 -6.18 -2.28
N VAL A 62 -2.87 -7.08 -3.18
CA VAL A 62 -3.60 -7.32 -4.43
C VAL A 62 -5.03 -7.79 -4.18
N ARG A 63 -5.26 -8.54 -3.10
CA ARG A 63 -6.61 -9.01 -2.74
C ARG A 63 -7.51 -7.89 -2.26
N ILE A 64 -6.96 -6.89 -1.58
CA ILE A 64 -7.74 -5.80 -0.99
C ILE A 64 -7.72 -4.51 -1.80
N LEU A 65 -6.81 -4.40 -2.78
CA LEU A 65 -6.71 -3.24 -3.65
C LEU A 65 -7.42 -3.52 -4.97
N ILE A 66 -8.02 -2.49 -5.54
CA ILE A 66 -8.66 -2.58 -6.85
C ILE A 66 -8.14 -1.44 -7.72
N GLU A 67 -7.87 -1.73 -9.00
CA GLU A 67 -7.50 -0.70 -9.95
C GLU A 67 -8.71 0.20 -10.26
N PRO A 68 -8.49 1.52 -10.42
CA PRO A 68 -9.59 2.44 -10.72
C PRO A 68 -10.42 2.05 -11.95
N SER A 69 -9.78 1.52 -12.98
CA SER A 69 -10.47 1.05 -14.19
C SER A 69 -11.39 -0.13 -13.90
N ASP A 70 -10.98 -1.05 -13.04
CA ASP A 70 -11.79 -2.20 -12.65
C ASP A 70 -12.98 -1.77 -11.79
N LEU A 71 -12.79 -0.81 -10.90
CA LEU A 71 -13.88 -0.23 -10.12
C LEU A 71 -14.91 0.43 -11.04
N ALA A 72 -14.47 1.19 -12.02
CA ALA A 72 -15.36 1.84 -12.99
C ALA A 72 -16.17 0.81 -13.77
N LYS A 73 -15.53 -0.28 -14.21
CA LYS A 73 -16.21 -1.37 -14.92
C LYS A 73 -17.30 -2.02 -14.07
N ARG A 74 -17.02 -2.29 -12.80
CA ARG A 74 -18.00 -2.89 -11.88
C ARG A 74 -19.20 -1.99 -11.69
N ARG A 75 -18.98 -0.69 -11.53
CA ARG A 75 -20.05 0.30 -11.37
C ARG A 75 -20.91 0.40 -12.63
N ASN A 76 -20.28 0.41 -13.81
CA ASN A 76 -20.97 0.48 -15.08
C ASN A 76 -21.76 -0.78 -15.41
N ASN A 77 -21.34 -1.94 -14.90
CA ASN A 77 -22.03 -3.21 -15.09
C ASN A 77 -23.15 -3.46 -14.07
N GLY A 78 -23.52 -2.47 -13.28
CA GLY A 78 -24.60 -2.57 -12.32
C GLY A 78 -24.26 -3.34 -11.05
N VAL A 79 -22.98 -3.61 -10.80
CA VAL A 79 -22.56 -4.22 -9.54
C VAL A 79 -22.73 -3.22 -8.42
N ASP A 80 -23.38 -3.63 -7.35
CA ASP A 80 -23.60 -2.76 -6.18
C ASP A 80 -22.31 -2.62 -5.39
N VAL A 81 -21.61 -1.49 -5.60
CA VAL A 81 -20.36 -1.18 -4.94
C VAL A 81 -20.52 0.09 -4.11
N ARG A 82 -20.24 -0.03 -2.83
CA ARG A 82 -20.23 1.12 -1.92
C ARG A 82 -18.82 1.70 -1.86
N VAL A 83 -18.67 2.96 -2.27
CA VAL A 83 -17.39 3.66 -2.24
C VAL A 83 -17.40 4.62 -1.06
N VAL A 84 -16.43 4.46 -0.16
CA VAL A 84 -16.30 5.31 1.04
C VAL A 84 -14.99 6.08 0.96
N ASP A 85 -15.07 7.41 1.09
CA ASP A 85 -13.91 8.29 1.08
C ASP A 85 -13.44 8.51 2.52
N ILE A 86 -12.20 8.15 2.81
CA ILE A 86 -11.61 8.24 4.15
C ILE A 86 -10.77 9.52 4.34
N ARG A 87 -10.78 10.42 3.36
CA ARG A 87 -10.01 11.67 3.44
C ARG A 87 -10.72 12.69 4.33
N SER A 88 -10.12 13.87 4.48
CA SER A 88 -10.73 14.96 5.22
C SER A 88 -11.99 15.48 4.50
N ARG A 89 -12.85 16.17 5.27
CA ARG A 89 -14.05 16.78 4.69
C ARG A 89 -13.70 17.81 3.62
N GLU A 90 -12.65 18.59 3.85
CA GLU A 90 -12.21 19.62 2.90
C GLU A 90 -11.77 19.01 1.56
N GLU A 91 -11.06 17.91 1.61
CA GLU A 91 -10.64 17.19 0.42
C GLU A 91 -11.84 16.58 -0.31
N PHE A 92 -12.76 16.00 0.43
CA PHE A 92 -13.98 15.40 -0.13
C PHE A 92 -14.83 16.46 -0.82
N GLU A 93 -15.04 17.60 -0.18
CA GLU A 93 -15.84 18.68 -0.77
C GLU A 93 -15.20 19.30 -2.00
N ALA A 94 -13.86 19.34 -2.04
CA ALA A 94 -13.15 19.87 -3.20
C ALA A 94 -13.33 18.99 -4.44
N VAL A 95 -13.03 17.70 -4.33
CA VAL A 95 -13.17 16.71 -5.41
C VAL A 95 -13.38 15.33 -4.80
N HIS A 96 -14.38 14.60 -5.26
CA HIS A 96 -14.59 13.21 -4.86
C HIS A 96 -15.24 12.41 -5.99
N ILE A 97 -15.19 11.09 -5.86
CA ILE A 97 -15.81 10.17 -6.82
C ILE A 97 -17.33 10.29 -6.72
N ASP A 98 -18.03 10.42 -7.84
CA ASP A 98 -19.48 10.49 -7.88
C ASP A 98 -20.10 9.28 -7.15
N GLY A 99 -21.02 9.56 -6.24
CA GLY A 99 -21.69 8.52 -5.48
C GLY A 99 -20.90 8.00 -4.30
N SER A 100 -19.66 8.49 -4.08
CA SER A 100 -18.91 8.14 -2.89
C SER A 100 -19.46 8.86 -1.66
N GLN A 101 -19.26 8.25 -0.50
CA GLN A 101 -19.69 8.80 0.80
C GLN A 101 -18.46 9.12 1.64
N LEU A 102 -18.47 10.28 2.29
CA LEU A 102 -17.42 10.61 3.26
C LEU A 102 -17.58 9.73 4.49
N LEU A 103 -16.47 9.14 4.96
CA LEU A 103 -16.46 8.36 6.20
C LEU A 103 -16.70 9.30 7.38
N THR A 104 -17.80 9.09 8.08
CA THR A 104 -18.17 9.84 9.29
C THR A 104 -18.30 8.88 10.46
N GLN A 105 -18.38 9.42 11.66
CA GLN A 105 -18.60 8.60 12.84
C GLN A 105 -19.91 7.81 12.75
N ASP A 106 -20.95 8.42 12.22
CA ASP A 106 -22.25 7.76 12.02
C ASP A 106 -22.13 6.60 11.04
N LEU A 107 -21.34 6.76 9.98
CA LEU A 107 -21.16 5.73 8.95
C LEU A 107 -20.38 4.53 9.48
N MET A 108 -19.54 4.73 10.51
CA MET A 108 -18.76 3.65 11.14
C MET A 108 -19.57 2.80 12.12
N GLN A 109 -20.74 3.26 12.52
CA GLN A 109 -21.65 2.53 13.43
C GLN A 109 -22.61 1.54 12.64
#